data_017ad69db6ea3d7a342ab430b69336cc
#
_entry.id   017ad69db6ea3d7a342ab430b69336cc
#
_cell.length_a   1.000
_cell.length_b   1.000
_cell.length_c   1.000
_cell.angle_alpha   90.00
_cell.angle_beta   90.00
_cell.angle_gamma   90.00
#
_symmetry.space_group_name_H-M   'P 1'
#
loop_
_entity.id
_entity.type
_entity.pdbx_description
1 polymer ?
#
loop_
_entity_poly.entity_id
_entity_poly.type
_entity_poly.pdbx_seq_one_letter_code
_entity_poly.pdbx_strand_id
1 'polypeptide(L)'
;VVAHDDALDFDLAGKLCEGSVETKGSVSSMNIRPVSNATWKVTGIEMKQLLESFSNFDQTFITSENLKGKANIWAESTIPFDEKWNMLTEKVLVRSAIDIKDGQLKGMKTLEDFGAYVHIDDLRDIRFNQIRNYMKIENGTVYLPVMFIQSSALNMSISGEHTFDQDILYYLKLNAGQ
;
A
#
# COMPACT_ATOMS: atom_id res chain seq x y z
N VAL A 1 -17.91 3.91 -19.59
CA VAL A 1 -17.98 5.26 -19.02
C VAL A 1 -19.31 5.87 -19.45
N VAL A 2 -20.07 6.43 -18.51
CA VAL A 2 -21.36 7.09 -18.76
C VAL A 2 -21.33 8.46 -18.10
N ALA A 3 -21.67 9.51 -18.85
CA ALA A 3 -21.72 10.88 -18.34
C ALA A 3 -23.16 11.28 -18.02
N HIS A 4 -23.34 11.99 -16.92
CA HIS A 4 -24.55 12.65 -16.47
C HIS A 4 -24.29 14.15 -16.30
N ASP A 5 -25.32 14.97 -16.01
CA ASP A 5 -25.18 16.44 -15.97
C ASP A 5 -24.05 16.97 -15.09
N ASP A 6 -23.74 16.32 -13.96
CA ASP A 6 -22.67 16.72 -13.02
C ASP A 6 -21.92 15.50 -12.45
N ALA A 7 -21.95 14.37 -13.15
CA ALA A 7 -21.29 13.15 -12.73
C ALA A 7 -20.83 12.31 -13.94
N LEU A 8 -19.81 11.52 -13.70
CA LEU A 8 -19.25 10.58 -14.65
C LEU A 8 -19.11 9.21 -13.95
N ASP A 9 -19.81 8.20 -14.42
CA ASP A 9 -19.61 6.82 -13.97
C ASP A 9 -18.60 6.10 -14.85
N PHE A 10 -17.76 5.28 -14.23
CA PHE A 10 -16.77 4.49 -14.93
C PHE A 10 -16.70 3.05 -14.42
N ASP A 11 -16.42 2.15 -15.34
CA ASP A 11 -16.08 0.74 -15.11
C ASP A 11 -14.91 0.42 -16.04
N LEU A 12 -13.73 0.24 -15.48
CA LEU A 12 -12.48 0.12 -16.21
C LEU A 12 -11.75 -1.15 -15.79
N ALA A 13 -11.12 -1.80 -16.76
CA ALA A 13 -10.27 -2.95 -16.53
C ALA A 13 -9.02 -2.88 -17.39
N GLY A 14 -7.89 -3.36 -16.90
CA GLY A 14 -6.64 -3.32 -17.62
C GLY A 14 -5.58 -4.25 -17.06
N LYS A 15 -4.44 -4.27 -17.72
CA LYS A 15 -3.22 -4.96 -17.26
C LYS A 15 -2.26 -3.96 -16.64
N LEU A 16 -1.64 -4.35 -15.54
CA LEU A 16 -0.66 -3.55 -14.81
C LEU A 16 0.33 -4.48 -14.11
N CYS A 17 1.62 -4.24 -14.26
CA CYS A 17 2.71 -4.94 -13.52
C CYS A 17 2.51 -6.47 -13.44
N GLU A 18 2.36 -7.13 -14.57
CA GLU A 18 2.07 -8.56 -14.77
C GLU A 18 0.68 -9.03 -14.28
N GLY A 19 -0.03 -8.21 -13.53
CA GLY A 19 -1.36 -8.51 -13.02
C GLY A 19 -2.48 -7.81 -13.78
N SER A 20 -3.61 -7.65 -13.11
CA SER A 20 -4.78 -6.93 -13.63
C SER A 20 -5.34 -5.97 -12.59
N VAL A 21 -5.96 -4.91 -13.07
CA VAL A 21 -6.73 -3.96 -12.27
C VAL A 21 -8.13 -3.83 -12.86
N GLU A 22 -9.11 -3.87 -11.97
CA GLU A 22 -10.51 -3.55 -12.24
C GLU A 22 -10.91 -2.43 -11.30
N THR A 23 -11.56 -1.40 -11.81
CA THR A 23 -12.08 -0.30 -10.99
C THR A 23 -13.44 0.13 -11.46
N LYS A 24 -14.33 0.37 -10.50
CA LYS A 24 -15.68 0.91 -10.72
C LYS A 24 -15.90 2.07 -9.79
N GLY A 25 -16.52 3.11 -10.31
CA GLY A 25 -16.78 4.28 -9.49
C GLY A 25 -17.44 5.39 -10.25
N SER A 26 -17.46 6.54 -9.60
CA SER A 26 -18.00 7.77 -10.16
C SER A 26 -17.15 8.97 -9.78
N VAL A 27 -17.20 9.99 -10.61
CA VAL A 27 -16.78 11.35 -10.26
C VAL A 27 -18.02 12.21 -10.22
N SER A 28 -18.31 12.84 -9.11
CA SER A 28 -19.46 13.72 -8.91
C SER A 28 -19.02 15.15 -8.62
N SER A 29 -19.97 16.10 -8.70
CA SER A 29 -19.72 17.53 -8.46
C SER A 29 -18.62 18.11 -9.36
N MET A 30 -18.57 17.67 -10.60
CA MET A 30 -17.49 17.96 -11.56
C MET A 30 -17.35 19.45 -11.85
N ASN A 31 -18.42 20.22 -11.72
CA ASN A 31 -18.44 21.65 -12.04
C ASN A 31 -18.03 22.55 -10.86
N ILE A 32 -17.92 22.02 -9.66
CA ILE A 32 -17.63 22.79 -8.44
C ILE A 32 -16.38 22.24 -7.76
N ARG A 33 -16.51 21.08 -7.10
CA ARG A 33 -15.41 20.40 -6.41
C ARG A 33 -15.54 18.91 -6.68
N PRO A 34 -14.82 18.40 -7.68
CA PRO A 34 -14.93 17.00 -8.05
C PRO A 34 -14.57 16.06 -6.89
N VAL A 35 -15.35 14.99 -6.76
CA VAL A 35 -15.08 13.90 -5.82
C VAL A 35 -15.16 12.58 -6.56
N SER A 36 -14.08 11.83 -6.58
CA SER A 36 -14.06 10.47 -7.10
C SER A 36 -14.31 9.47 -5.97
N ASN A 37 -15.30 8.60 -6.15
CA ASN A 37 -15.52 7.43 -5.29
C ASN A 37 -15.34 6.18 -6.15
N ALA A 38 -14.48 5.26 -5.71
CA ALA A 38 -14.18 4.07 -6.49
C ALA A 38 -13.89 2.85 -5.62
N THR A 39 -14.22 1.69 -6.18
CA THR A 39 -13.75 0.39 -5.72
C THR A 39 -12.67 -0.12 -6.65
N TRP A 40 -11.68 -0.80 -6.11
CA TRP A 40 -10.52 -1.31 -6.82
C TRP A 40 -10.34 -2.78 -6.51
N LYS A 41 -10.11 -3.56 -7.53
CA LYS A 41 -9.71 -4.95 -7.42
C LYS A 41 -8.46 -5.16 -8.27
N VAL A 42 -7.37 -5.42 -7.59
CA VAL A 42 -6.06 -5.64 -8.17
C VAL A 42 -5.68 -7.10 -7.94
N THR A 43 -5.25 -7.79 -8.98
CA THR A 43 -4.98 -9.23 -8.90
C THR A 43 -3.63 -9.57 -9.51
N GLY A 44 -2.78 -10.23 -8.70
CA GLY A 44 -1.51 -10.81 -9.16
C GLY A 44 -0.46 -9.78 -9.58
N ILE A 45 -0.52 -8.56 -9.05
CA ILE A 45 0.44 -7.51 -9.35
C ILE A 45 1.81 -7.85 -8.77
N GLU A 46 2.86 -7.68 -9.58
CA GLU A 46 4.25 -7.80 -9.12
C GLU A 46 4.64 -6.52 -8.38
N MET A 47 4.94 -6.66 -7.06
CA MET A 47 5.15 -5.53 -6.16
C MET A 47 6.36 -4.67 -6.52
N LYS A 48 7.43 -5.28 -6.98
CA LYS A 48 8.61 -4.53 -7.41
C LYS A 48 8.28 -3.59 -8.57
N GLN A 49 7.62 -4.12 -9.61
CA GLN A 49 7.22 -3.32 -10.78
C GLN A 49 6.21 -2.23 -10.41
N LEU A 50 5.29 -2.51 -9.48
CA LEU A 50 4.34 -1.51 -8.99
C LEU A 50 5.08 -0.34 -8.34
N LEU A 51 6.00 -0.64 -7.41
CA LEU A 51 6.79 0.39 -6.72
C LEU A 51 7.67 1.18 -7.70
N GLU A 52 8.32 0.52 -8.67
CA GLU A 52 9.11 1.19 -9.71
C GLU A 52 8.25 2.12 -10.56
N SER A 53 7.08 1.64 -11.02
CA SER A 53 6.18 2.40 -11.91
C SER A 53 5.63 3.66 -11.27
N PHE A 54 5.51 3.68 -9.95
CA PHE A 54 4.98 4.81 -9.17
C PHE A 54 6.05 5.50 -8.31
N SER A 55 7.34 5.40 -8.69
CA SER A 55 8.46 6.05 -7.98
C SER A 55 8.44 5.78 -6.46
N ASN A 56 8.14 4.54 -6.08
CA ASN A 56 7.94 4.11 -4.68
C ASN A 56 6.87 4.91 -3.92
N PHE A 57 5.91 5.53 -4.62
CA PHE A 57 4.90 6.44 -4.05
C PHE A 57 5.51 7.60 -3.25
N ASP A 58 6.67 8.11 -3.71
CA ASP A 58 7.47 9.17 -3.10
C ASP A 58 7.90 8.89 -1.64
N GLN A 59 7.85 7.62 -1.20
CA GLN A 59 8.29 7.20 0.13
C GLN A 59 9.59 6.39 0.07
N THR A 60 10.33 6.36 1.18
CA THR A 60 11.64 5.71 1.28
C THR A 60 11.66 4.48 2.20
N PHE A 61 10.56 4.19 2.87
CA PHE A 61 10.48 3.11 3.86
C PHE A 61 10.47 1.72 3.21
N ILE A 62 9.63 1.51 2.17
CA ILE A 62 9.59 0.28 1.38
C ILE A 62 9.74 0.66 -0.09
N THR A 63 10.82 0.24 -0.71
CA THR A 63 11.11 0.53 -2.12
C THR A 63 11.04 -0.72 -2.98
N SER A 64 11.09 -0.53 -4.28
CA SER A 64 11.18 -1.62 -5.27
C SER A 64 12.41 -2.52 -5.08
N GLU A 65 13.44 -2.03 -4.40
CA GLU A 65 14.64 -2.83 -4.07
C GLU A 65 14.42 -3.70 -2.83
N ASN A 66 13.50 -3.30 -1.95
CA ASN A 66 13.27 -3.96 -0.69
C ASN A 66 12.18 -5.04 -0.75
N LEU A 67 11.10 -4.80 -1.51
CA LEU A 67 9.93 -5.68 -1.52
C LEU A 67 9.74 -6.37 -2.86
N LYS A 68 9.63 -7.70 -2.82
CA LYS A 68 9.17 -8.55 -3.94
C LYS A 68 7.97 -9.37 -3.50
N GLY A 69 7.23 -9.87 -4.47
CA GLY A 69 6.09 -10.74 -4.27
C GLY A 69 4.90 -10.34 -5.14
N LYS A 70 3.88 -11.19 -5.19
CA LYS A 70 2.65 -10.94 -5.94
C LYS A 70 1.53 -10.52 -5.01
N ALA A 71 0.95 -9.37 -5.28
CA ALA A 71 -0.11 -8.81 -4.46
C ALA A 71 -1.49 -8.92 -5.10
N ASN A 72 -2.47 -9.22 -4.26
CA ASN A 72 -3.87 -8.95 -4.53
C ASN A 72 -4.30 -7.82 -3.58
N ILE A 73 -4.98 -6.82 -4.12
CA ILE A 73 -5.44 -5.67 -3.36
C ILE A 73 -6.92 -5.46 -3.67
N TRP A 74 -7.68 -5.24 -2.64
CA TRP A 74 -9.03 -4.75 -2.73
C TRP A 74 -9.11 -3.43 -1.97
N ALA A 75 -9.68 -2.40 -2.57
CA ALA A 75 -9.73 -1.09 -1.95
C ALA A 75 -11.01 -0.33 -2.29
N GLU A 76 -11.38 0.56 -1.38
CA GLU A 76 -12.36 1.63 -1.58
C GLU A 76 -11.64 2.96 -1.40
N SER A 77 -11.92 3.90 -2.28
CA SER A 77 -11.33 5.23 -2.22
C SER A 77 -12.36 6.33 -2.38
N THR A 78 -12.15 7.42 -1.65
CA THR A 78 -12.80 8.73 -1.86
C THR A 78 -11.68 9.75 -2.05
N ILE A 79 -11.61 10.34 -3.23
CA ILE A 79 -10.57 11.28 -3.62
C ILE A 79 -11.22 12.60 -4.03
N PRO A 80 -11.18 13.62 -3.17
CA PRO A 80 -11.65 14.96 -3.50
C PRO A 80 -10.58 15.77 -4.25
N PHE A 81 -11.04 16.65 -5.13
CA PHE A 81 -10.22 17.56 -5.90
C PHE A 81 -10.62 19.02 -5.63
N ASP A 82 -9.73 19.95 -5.92
CA ASP A 82 -10.05 21.38 -5.96
C ASP A 82 -10.72 21.74 -7.30
N GLU A 83 -11.07 23.02 -7.46
CA GLU A 83 -11.69 23.56 -8.68
C GLU A 83 -10.79 23.45 -9.93
N LYS A 84 -9.48 23.21 -9.74
CA LYS A 84 -8.49 23.02 -10.81
C LYS A 84 -8.13 21.56 -11.05
N TRP A 85 -8.86 20.64 -10.43
CA TRP A 85 -8.60 19.19 -10.49
C TRP A 85 -7.29 18.75 -9.81
N ASN A 86 -6.72 19.55 -8.90
CA ASN A 86 -5.65 19.06 -8.05
C ASN A 86 -6.24 18.19 -6.93
N MET A 87 -5.65 17.05 -6.70
CA MET A 87 -6.06 16.15 -5.62
C MET A 87 -5.80 16.81 -4.26
N LEU A 88 -6.82 16.80 -3.39
CA LEU A 88 -6.71 17.28 -2.01
C LEU A 88 -6.20 16.13 -1.13
N THR A 89 -4.89 15.92 -1.14
CA THR A 89 -4.22 14.77 -0.52
C THR A 89 -4.60 14.53 0.94
N GLU A 90 -4.72 15.62 1.70
CA GLU A 90 -5.11 15.55 3.12
C GLU A 90 -6.55 15.10 3.35
N LYS A 91 -7.38 15.10 2.30
CA LYS A 91 -8.79 14.67 2.36
C LYS A 91 -9.03 13.33 1.69
N VAL A 92 -7.99 12.70 1.20
CA VAL A 92 -8.06 11.36 0.61
C VAL A 92 -8.41 10.35 1.69
N LEU A 93 -9.42 9.51 1.39
CA LEU A 93 -9.80 8.38 2.21
C LEU A 93 -9.60 7.11 1.39
N VAL A 94 -8.83 6.15 1.93
CA VAL A 94 -8.70 4.82 1.34
C VAL A 94 -8.84 3.78 2.45
N ARG A 95 -9.55 2.71 2.15
CA ARG A 95 -9.56 1.48 2.94
C ARG A 95 -9.19 0.33 2.03
N SER A 96 -8.20 -0.45 2.41
CA SER A 96 -7.77 -1.57 1.57
C SER A 96 -7.48 -2.82 2.37
N ALA A 97 -7.66 -3.97 1.72
CA ALA A 97 -7.14 -5.26 2.14
C ALA A 97 -6.05 -5.67 1.16
N ILE A 98 -4.91 -6.10 1.69
CA ILE A 98 -3.73 -6.47 0.91
C ILE A 98 -3.35 -7.91 1.25
N ASP A 99 -3.11 -8.72 0.23
CA ASP A 99 -2.62 -10.10 0.33
C ASP A 99 -1.40 -10.24 -0.57
N ILE A 100 -0.20 -10.31 0.01
CA ILE A 100 1.06 -10.48 -0.71
C ILE A 100 1.53 -11.92 -0.52
N LYS A 101 1.82 -12.62 -1.60
CA LYS A 101 2.29 -14.00 -1.61
C LYS A 101 3.70 -14.11 -2.17
N ASP A 102 4.39 -15.16 -1.72
CA ASP A 102 5.74 -15.52 -2.17
C ASP A 102 6.69 -14.33 -2.10
N GLY A 103 6.65 -13.64 -0.95
CA GLY A 103 7.30 -12.36 -0.79
C GLY A 103 8.71 -12.46 -0.19
N GLN A 104 9.49 -11.40 -0.46
CA GLN A 104 10.81 -11.19 0.08
C GLN A 104 10.96 -9.72 0.49
N LEU A 105 11.40 -9.49 1.73
CA LEU A 105 11.89 -8.21 2.22
C LEU A 105 13.40 -8.27 2.32
N LYS A 106 14.11 -7.37 1.64
CA LYS A 106 15.57 -7.39 1.58
C LYS A 106 16.15 -6.00 1.84
N GLY A 107 17.24 -5.94 2.63
CA GLY A 107 18.03 -4.73 2.83
C GLY A 107 17.24 -3.55 3.43
N MET A 108 16.33 -3.83 4.34
CA MET A 108 15.60 -2.77 5.04
C MET A 108 16.43 -2.25 6.21
N LYS A 109 16.99 -1.05 6.08
CA LYS A 109 17.79 -0.40 7.12
C LYS A 109 17.09 -0.36 8.48
N THR A 110 15.80 -0.07 8.48
CA THR A 110 14.99 -0.03 9.69
C THR A 110 14.98 -1.35 10.46
N LEU A 111 15.12 -2.49 9.78
CA LEU A 111 15.22 -3.80 10.41
C LEU A 111 16.66 -4.09 10.86
N GLU A 112 17.67 -3.60 10.16
CA GLU A 112 19.07 -3.78 10.49
C GLU A 112 19.44 -3.07 11.81
N ASP A 113 18.77 -1.95 12.14
CA ASP A 113 18.94 -1.23 13.39
C ASP A 113 18.53 -2.05 14.63
N PHE A 114 17.72 -3.10 14.46
CA PHE A 114 17.39 -4.07 15.51
C PHE A 114 18.42 -5.20 15.66
N GLY A 115 19.48 -5.20 14.89
CA GLY A 115 20.53 -6.23 14.89
C GLY A 115 21.26 -6.44 16.21
N ALA A 116 21.10 -5.55 17.19
CA ALA A 116 21.61 -5.76 18.56
C ALA A 116 20.88 -6.91 19.31
N TYR A 117 19.70 -7.32 18.84
CA TYR A 117 18.82 -8.27 19.51
C TYR A 117 18.59 -9.58 18.72
N VAL A 118 18.96 -9.61 17.44
CA VAL A 118 18.75 -10.75 16.53
C VAL A 118 19.97 -10.86 15.62
N HIS A 119 20.27 -12.04 15.09
CA HIS A 119 21.32 -12.21 14.09
C HIS A 119 21.00 -11.37 12.86
N ILE A 120 21.85 -10.39 12.56
CA ILE A 120 21.64 -9.38 11.50
C ILE A 120 21.41 -10.05 10.14
N ASP A 121 22.06 -11.17 9.87
CA ASP A 121 21.91 -11.86 8.59
C ASP A 121 20.49 -12.38 8.36
N ASP A 122 19.77 -12.72 9.43
CA ASP A 122 18.37 -13.14 9.38
C ASP A 122 17.42 -11.99 9.01
N LEU A 123 17.81 -10.75 9.28
CA LEU A 123 17.01 -9.56 8.97
C LEU A 123 17.30 -8.97 7.59
N ARG A 124 18.38 -9.39 6.94
CA ARG A 124 18.77 -8.88 5.62
C ARG A 124 18.00 -9.47 4.45
N ASP A 125 17.50 -10.69 4.59
CA ASP A 125 16.73 -11.40 3.56
C ASP A 125 15.59 -12.19 4.20
N ILE A 126 14.47 -11.56 4.41
CA ILE A 126 13.28 -12.13 5.05
C ILE A 126 12.35 -12.65 3.95
N ARG A 127 12.12 -13.95 3.91
CA ARG A 127 11.18 -14.59 2.98
C ARG A 127 9.93 -15.03 3.72
N PHE A 128 8.78 -14.78 3.12
CA PHE A 128 7.49 -15.14 3.66
C PHE A 128 6.58 -15.72 2.58
N ASN A 129 5.75 -16.68 2.96
CA ASN A 129 4.79 -17.28 2.03
C ASN A 129 3.61 -16.36 1.77
N GLN A 130 3.15 -15.68 2.81
CA GLN A 130 2.00 -14.79 2.71
C GLN A 130 2.01 -13.74 3.82
N ILE A 131 1.65 -12.52 3.44
CA ILE A 131 1.30 -11.43 4.36
C ILE A 131 -0.09 -10.94 3.99
N ARG A 132 -0.99 -10.89 4.97
CA ARG A 132 -2.31 -10.29 4.85
C ARG A 132 -2.46 -9.17 5.84
N ASN A 133 -2.93 -8.03 5.37
CA ASN A 133 -3.24 -6.91 6.25
C ASN A 133 -4.28 -5.98 5.64
N TYR A 134 -4.74 -5.07 6.47
CA TYR A 134 -5.53 -3.92 6.06
C TYR A 134 -4.64 -2.68 6.07
N MET A 135 -5.00 -1.70 5.26
CA MET A 135 -4.37 -0.39 5.28
C MET A 135 -5.47 0.66 5.15
N LYS A 136 -5.33 1.73 5.91
CA LYS A 136 -6.21 2.90 5.85
C LYS A 136 -5.39 4.14 5.54
N ILE A 137 -5.90 4.99 4.67
CA ILE A 137 -5.37 6.34 4.44
C ILE A 137 -6.46 7.31 4.85
N GLU A 138 -6.13 8.24 5.72
CA GLU A 138 -7.03 9.29 6.20
C GLU A 138 -6.23 10.47 6.74
N ASN A 139 -6.66 11.70 6.44
CA ASN A 139 -5.99 12.93 6.91
C ASN A 139 -4.49 12.98 6.59
N GLY A 140 -4.11 12.62 5.36
CA GLY A 140 -2.70 12.60 4.95
C GLY A 140 -1.82 11.56 5.64
N THR A 141 -2.43 10.60 6.35
CA THR A 141 -1.72 9.58 7.11
C THR A 141 -2.11 8.19 6.64
N VAL A 142 -1.11 7.34 6.44
CA VAL A 142 -1.25 5.91 6.17
C VAL A 142 -1.16 5.16 7.50
N TYR A 143 -2.20 4.41 7.83
CA TYR A 143 -2.28 3.58 9.03
C TYR A 143 -2.12 2.12 8.67
N LEU A 144 -1.18 1.45 9.34
CA LEU A 144 -0.93 0.02 9.22
C LEU A 144 -1.30 -0.66 10.55
N PRO A 145 -2.43 -1.37 10.64
CA PRO A 145 -2.76 -2.18 11.81
C PRO A 145 -1.71 -3.26 12.06
N VAL A 146 -1.75 -3.88 13.23
CA VAL A 146 -0.83 -4.97 13.57
C VAL A 146 -0.86 -6.05 12.50
N MET A 147 0.28 -6.27 11.88
CA MET A 147 0.54 -7.27 10.85
C MET A 147 1.50 -8.32 11.41
N PHE A 148 1.12 -9.59 11.31
CA PHE A 148 1.98 -10.69 11.68
C PHE A 148 2.70 -11.22 10.45
N ILE A 149 4.02 -11.32 10.54
CA ILE A 149 4.88 -11.86 9.49
C ILE A 149 5.51 -13.13 10.03
N GLN A 150 5.15 -14.26 9.44
CA GLN A 150 5.84 -15.52 9.62
C GLN A 150 6.85 -15.69 8.48
N SER A 151 8.11 -15.74 8.83
CA SER A 151 9.18 -15.76 7.85
C SER A 151 10.13 -16.93 8.05
N SER A 152 11.04 -17.10 7.09
CA SER A 152 12.13 -18.11 7.15
C SER A 152 13.10 -17.85 8.30
N ALA A 153 13.21 -16.61 8.76
CA ALA A 153 14.21 -16.19 9.74
C ALA A 153 13.61 -16.08 11.14
N LEU A 154 12.47 -15.37 11.25
CA LEU A 154 11.84 -15.12 12.54
C LEU A 154 10.36 -14.75 12.36
N ASN A 155 9.60 -14.84 13.43
CA ASN A 155 8.26 -14.31 13.50
C ASN A 155 8.29 -12.90 14.05
N MET A 156 7.58 -11.99 13.38
CA MET A 156 7.50 -10.60 13.82
C MET A 156 6.07 -10.06 13.71
N SER A 157 5.80 -9.01 14.47
CA SER A 157 4.64 -8.17 14.23
C SER A 157 5.08 -6.73 14.03
N ILE A 158 4.45 -6.07 13.07
CA ILE A 158 4.67 -4.65 12.76
C ILE A 158 3.34 -3.94 12.74
N SER A 159 3.32 -2.71 13.26
CA SER A 159 2.19 -1.79 13.15
C SER A 159 2.71 -0.36 13.18
N GLY A 160 1.92 0.58 12.71
CA GLY A 160 2.33 1.98 12.79
C GLY A 160 1.59 2.86 11.81
N GLU A 161 2.15 4.02 11.64
CA GLU A 161 1.64 5.04 10.74
C GLU A 161 2.77 5.84 10.12
N HIS A 162 2.52 6.40 8.93
CA HIS A 162 3.37 7.45 8.37
C HIS A 162 2.53 8.48 7.63
N THR A 163 2.95 9.74 7.73
CA THR A 163 2.30 10.85 7.05
C THR A 163 2.84 10.98 5.61
N PHE A 164 2.10 11.67 4.74
CA PHE A 164 2.60 12.03 3.41
C PHE A 164 3.82 12.95 3.47
N ASP A 165 4.02 13.67 4.59
CA ASP A 165 5.21 14.46 4.87
C ASP A 165 6.40 13.62 5.38
N GLN A 166 6.27 12.29 5.35
CA GLN A 166 7.29 11.30 5.71
C GLN A 166 7.64 11.22 7.21
N ASP A 167 6.80 11.71 8.10
CA ASP A 167 6.90 11.40 9.52
C ASP A 167 6.50 9.94 9.74
N ILE A 168 7.38 9.15 10.34
CA ILE A 168 7.25 7.70 10.48
C ILE A 168 7.21 7.30 11.94
N LEU A 169 6.19 6.53 12.33
CA LEU A 169 6.08 5.89 13.63
C LEU A 169 5.68 4.43 13.47
N TYR A 170 6.65 3.52 13.61
CA TYR A 170 6.39 2.08 13.55
C TYR A 170 6.81 1.37 14.81
N TYR A 171 6.02 0.38 15.21
CA TYR A 171 6.27 -0.53 16.32
C TYR A 171 6.60 -1.89 15.74
N LEU A 172 7.77 -2.41 16.09
CA LEU A 172 8.23 -3.74 15.70
C LEU A 172 8.36 -4.61 16.96
N LYS A 173 7.73 -5.79 16.94
CA LYS A 173 7.93 -6.82 17.95
C LYS A 173 8.50 -8.06 17.29
N LEU A 174 9.69 -8.46 17.70
CA LEU A 174 10.35 -9.68 17.27
C LEU A 174 10.00 -10.81 18.24
N ASN A 175 9.58 -11.95 17.72
CA ASN A 175 9.41 -13.16 18.49
C ASN A 175 10.57 -14.08 18.10
N ALA A 176 11.59 -14.18 18.96
CA ALA A 176 12.62 -15.19 18.80
C ALA A 176 11.93 -16.55 18.87
N GLY A 177 12.02 -17.32 17.78
CA GLY A 177 11.48 -18.67 17.75
C GLY A 177 12.17 -19.53 18.81
N GLN A 178 11.38 -20.33 19.51
CA GLN A 178 11.90 -21.46 20.28
C GLN A 178 12.31 -22.54 19.32
#